data_b32c5fdecb9784ec5175b599fafbec08
#
_entry.id   b32c5fdecb9784ec5175b599fafbec08
#
_cell.length_a   1.000
_cell.length_b   1.000
_cell.length_c   1.000
_cell.angle_alpha   90.00
_cell.angle_beta   90.00
_cell.angle_gamma   90.00
#
_symmetry.space_group_name_H-M   'P 1'
#
loop_
_entity.id
_entity.type
_entity.pdbx_description
1 polymer ?
#
loop_
_entity_poly.entity_id
_entity_poly.type
_entity_poly.pdbx_seq_one_letter_code
_entity_poly.pdbx_strand_id
1 'polypeptide(L)'
;MTASTASRPWCALLLVLCCALLAACAPFHRSIGAAERAKLPEVDVRVVVAQESFMFSAQPPGAAAALGGGMLGALIDSSVQQARQKEMSAEVGATVGPLLDYDYRTEAGIALGEIGATGLYPPLRIASAQVLPAMPPKAQHEARIAATRNGPAYLVLLLQYALESGLGAFTTRTTALLWQDGGSEPVYRAGAIYQSPIGGGTRPTVVRRLVANDGQALRAVMRDSMMQTMRLFALDIAGARAGPVKTGRFNVNGTWVVIGGQGIEDTQAGPPRVLFRDEDKALYSIRSTVP
;
A
#
# COMPACT_ATOMS: atom_id res chain seq x y z
N MET A 1 57.23 14.95 33.77
CA MET A 1 55.81 15.26 33.62
C MET A 1 55.41 14.87 32.21
N THR A 2 54.85 13.70 32.03
CA THR A 2 54.41 13.17 30.73
C THR A 2 52.90 13.06 30.78
N ALA A 3 52.20 13.91 30.00
CA ALA A 3 50.74 13.91 29.89
C ALA A 3 50.26 12.76 28.96
N SER A 4 49.45 11.88 29.52
CA SER A 4 48.84 10.74 28.84
C SER A 4 47.74 11.20 27.87
N THR A 5 47.91 10.95 26.57
CA THR A 5 46.95 11.22 25.49
C THR A 5 46.09 9.97 25.17
N ALA A 6 45.35 9.45 26.14
CA ALA A 6 44.61 8.19 25.99
C ALA A 6 43.11 8.34 25.67
N SER A 7 42.59 9.47 25.13
CA SER A 7 41.14 9.71 24.96
C SER A 7 40.63 9.74 23.51
N ARG A 8 41.44 9.41 22.50
CA ARG A 8 41.06 9.56 21.08
C ARG A 8 40.27 8.43 20.42
N PRO A 9 40.32 7.12 20.78
CA PRO A 9 39.60 6.10 20.03
C PRO A 9 38.07 6.07 20.30
N TRP A 10 37.65 6.48 21.51
CA TRP A 10 36.24 6.41 21.91
C TRP A 10 35.36 7.45 21.20
N CYS A 11 35.86 8.64 20.93
CA CYS A 11 35.14 9.68 20.20
C CYS A 11 34.92 9.27 18.73
N ALA A 12 35.89 8.62 18.10
CA ALA A 12 35.75 8.12 16.74
C ALA A 12 34.70 6.99 16.65
N LEU A 13 34.68 6.08 17.64
CA LEU A 13 33.70 5.00 17.70
C LEU A 13 32.28 5.52 17.93
N LEU A 14 32.11 6.52 18.81
CA LEU A 14 30.85 7.21 19.05
C LEU A 14 30.35 7.94 17.79
N LEU A 15 31.24 8.58 17.06
CA LEU A 15 30.86 9.31 15.83
C LEU A 15 30.40 8.36 14.71
N VAL A 16 31.09 7.21 14.55
CA VAL A 16 30.69 6.17 13.60
C VAL A 16 29.35 5.55 14.00
N LEU A 17 29.12 5.32 15.29
CA LEU A 17 27.86 4.79 15.79
C LEU A 17 26.71 5.79 15.59
N CYS A 18 26.94 7.08 15.86
CA CYS A 18 25.95 8.14 15.56
C CYS A 18 25.65 8.26 14.06
N CYS A 19 26.67 8.20 13.21
CA CYS A 19 26.46 8.21 11.75
C CYS A 19 25.71 6.97 11.27
N ALA A 20 25.96 5.79 11.84
CA ALA A 20 25.21 4.57 11.51
C ALA A 20 23.76 4.64 11.98
N LEU A 21 23.48 5.24 13.14
CA LEU A 21 22.12 5.45 13.65
C LEU A 21 21.36 6.48 12.81
N LEU A 22 22.01 7.53 12.32
CA LEU A 22 21.40 8.52 11.44
C LEU A 22 21.10 7.96 10.04
N ALA A 23 21.91 7.03 9.54
CA ALA A 23 21.67 6.35 8.28
C ALA A 23 20.46 5.37 8.35
N ALA A 24 20.10 4.88 9.55
CA ALA A 24 18.96 4.00 9.75
C ALA A 24 17.59 4.71 9.64
N CYS A 25 17.56 6.05 9.65
CA CYS A 25 16.34 6.87 9.54
C CYS A 25 16.09 7.38 8.13
N ALA A 26 16.49 6.65 7.07
CA ALA A 26 16.13 7.02 5.72
C ALA A 26 14.59 7.03 5.59
N PRO A 27 13.99 8.14 5.07
CA PRO A 27 12.54 8.21 4.93
C PRO A 27 12.05 7.07 4.05
N PHE A 28 10.92 6.47 4.43
CA PHE A 28 10.35 5.36 3.68
C PHE A 28 10.01 5.78 2.24
N HIS A 29 9.47 6.98 2.07
CA HIS A 29 9.10 7.52 0.77
C HIS A 29 10.36 7.96 -0.01
N ARG A 30 10.47 7.46 -1.24
CA ARG A 30 11.47 7.87 -2.22
C ARG A 30 10.77 8.27 -3.52
N SER A 31 10.73 9.56 -3.81
CA SER A 31 10.19 10.08 -5.07
C SER A 31 11.11 9.71 -6.24
N ILE A 32 10.50 9.46 -7.39
CA ILE A 32 11.26 9.29 -8.63
C ILE A 32 11.78 10.64 -9.13
N GLY A 33 13.04 10.70 -9.55
CA GLY A 33 13.63 11.89 -10.13
C GLY A 33 13.06 12.19 -11.53
N ALA A 34 13.21 13.43 -11.99
CA ALA A 34 12.71 13.84 -13.31
C ALA A 34 13.38 13.06 -14.46
N ALA A 35 14.67 12.78 -14.33
CA ALA A 35 15.44 12.03 -15.33
C ALA A 35 15.00 10.55 -15.42
N GLU A 36 14.79 9.91 -14.26
CA GLU A 36 14.27 8.54 -14.21
C GLU A 36 12.84 8.46 -14.72
N ARG A 37 12.00 9.43 -14.36
CA ARG A 37 10.61 9.53 -14.82
C ARG A 37 10.51 9.63 -16.34
N ALA A 38 11.37 10.43 -16.96
CA ALA A 38 11.39 10.61 -18.42
C ALA A 38 11.71 9.31 -19.17
N LYS A 39 12.35 8.34 -18.52
CA LYS A 39 12.71 7.05 -19.08
C LYS A 39 11.68 5.94 -18.81
N LEU A 40 10.54 6.24 -18.17
CA LEU A 40 9.51 5.26 -17.82
C LEU A 40 8.42 5.15 -18.89
N PRO A 41 8.65 4.47 -20.05
CA PRO A 41 7.61 4.31 -21.05
C PRO A 41 6.60 3.23 -20.68
N GLU A 42 7.06 2.14 -20.06
CA GLU A 42 6.27 0.94 -19.75
C GLU A 42 6.68 0.33 -18.41
N VAL A 43 5.73 -0.36 -17.79
CA VAL A 43 5.90 -0.94 -16.46
C VAL A 43 5.38 -2.38 -16.45
N ASP A 44 6.19 -3.31 -15.95
CA ASP A 44 5.79 -4.67 -15.59
C ASP A 44 5.31 -4.69 -14.14
N VAL A 45 4.02 -4.89 -13.90
CA VAL A 45 3.37 -4.79 -12.58
C VAL A 45 3.21 -6.17 -11.95
N ARG A 46 3.67 -6.32 -10.71
CA ARG A 46 3.39 -7.51 -9.87
C ARG A 46 2.71 -7.06 -8.58
N VAL A 47 1.48 -7.49 -8.40
CA VAL A 47 0.73 -7.27 -7.16
C VAL A 47 0.82 -8.51 -6.31
N VAL A 48 1.45 -8.39 -5.16
CA VAL A 48 1.61 -9.49 -4.20
C VAL A 48 0.55 -9.34 -3.12
N VAL A 49 -0.35 -10.31 -3.04
CA VAL A 49 -1.39 -10.42 -2.02
C VAL A 49 -1.17 -11.73 -1.27
N ALA A 50 -0.33 -11.67 -0.23
CA ALA A 50 0.07 -12.86 0.52
C ALA A 50 -1.04 -13.39 1.45
N GLN A 51 -2.02 -12.57 1.79
CA GLN A 51 -3.14 -13.00 2.63
C GLN A 51 -4.17 -13.80 1.82
N GLU A 52 -4.71 -14.84 2.41
CA GLU A 52 -5.70 -15.73 1.78
C GLU A 52 -7.16 -15.30 2.04
N SER A 53 -7.39 -14.56 3.11
CA SER A 53 -8.73 -14.12 3.52
C SER A 53 -8.70 -12.73 4.14
N PHE A 54 -9.87 -12.16 4.41
CA PHE A 54 -9.99 -10.87 5.08
C PHE A 54 -9.31 -10.88 6.44
N MET A 55 -8.50 -9.86 6.69
CA MET A 55 -8.11 -9.51 8.06
C MET A 55 -9.23 -8.67 8.67
N PHE A 56 -9.68 -9.09 9.84
CA PHE A 56 -10.55 -8.28 10.69
C PHE A 56 -9.63 -7.54 11.67
N SER A 57 -9.36 -6.27 11.40
CA SER A 57 -8.42 -5.50 12.20
C SER A 57 -9.01 -5.24 13.59
N ALA A 58 -8.39 -5.84 14.62
CA ALA A 58 -8.60 -5.43 16.00
C ALA A 58 -7.67 -4.28 16.40
N GLN A 59 -6.55 -4.12 15.72
CA GLN A 59 -5.63 -2.99 15.84
C GLN A 59 -4.91 -2.78 14.52
N PRO A 60 -4.86 -1.56 13.95
CA PRO A 60 -3.95 -1.30 12.86
C PRO A 60 -2.53 -1.51 13.42
N PRO A 61 -1.62 -2.17 12.71
CA PRO A 61 -0.22 -1.88 12.92
C PRO A 61 -0.10 -0.36 12.75
N GLY A 62 0.48 0.32 13.74
CA GLY A 62 0.69 1.76 13.64
C GLY A 62 1.32 2.05 12.28
N ALA A 63 0.90 3.11 11.59
CA ALA A 63 1.46 3.47 10.29
C ALA A 63 3.01 3.50 10.31
N ALA A 64 3.60 3.82 11.46
CA ALA A 64 5.04 3.71 11.74
C ALA A 64 5.58 2.26 11.67
N ALA A 65 4.84 1.24 12.12
CA ALA A 65 5.29 -0.15 12.04
C ALA A 65 5.20 -0.70 10.62
N ALA A 66 4.19 -0.29 9.85
CA ALA A 66 4.08 -0.66 8.44
C ALA A 66 5.10 0.05 7.55
N LEU A 67 5.59 1.21 7.97
CA LEU A 67 6.49 2.07 7.21
C LEU A 67 7.95 2.00 7.66
N GLY A 68 8.25 1.61 8.91
CA GLY A 68 9.59 1.62 9.49
C GLY A 68 10.23 0.24 9.73
N GLY A 69 9.45 -0.81 9.75
CA GLY A 69 9.97 -2.18 9.77
C GLY A 69 10.36 -2.61 8.37
N GLY A 70 11.62 -2.93 8.13
CA GLY A 70 12.08 -3.42 6.84
C GLY A 70 11.21 -4.57 6.31
N MET A 71 11.29 -4.87 5.01
CA MET A 71 10.49 -5.86 4.28
C MET A 71 10.32 -7.22 5.02
N LEU A 72 11.27 -7.60 5.86
CA LEU A 72 11.22 -8.77 6.75
C LEU A 72 10.32 -8.58 7.98
N GLY A 73 10.19 -7.36 8.53
CA GLY A 73 9.31 -7.09 9.68
C GLY A 73 7.83 -7.23 9.33
N ALA A 74 7.42 -6.83 8.13
CA ALA A 74 6.06 -6.98 7.65
C ALA A 74 5.66 -8.45 7.45
N LEU A 75 6.59 -9.34 7.14
CA LEU A 75 6.36 -10.79 6.97
C LEU A 75 6.34 -11.55 8.30
N ILE A 76 7.11 -11.11 9.30
CA ILE A 76 7.16 -11.76 10.63
C ILE A 76 5.91 -11.41 11.45
N ASP A 77 5.37 -10.20 11.28
CA ASP A 77 4.15 -9.78 11.98
C ASP A 77 2.89 -10.54 11.48
N SER A 78 2.94 -11.12 10.29
CA SER A 78 1.85 -11.93 9.73
C SER A 78 1.52 -13.19 10.55
N SER A 79 2.52 -13.84 11.17
CA SER A 79 2.32 -15.08 11.94
C SER A 79 1.65 -14.83 13.31
N VAL A 80 1.98 -13.73 13.97
CA VAL A 80 1.34 -13.32 15.25
C VAL A 80 -0.07 -12.80 14.98
N GLN A 81 -0.29 -12.13 13.85
CA GLN A 81 -1.62 -11.69 13.44
C GLN A 81 -2.52 -12.87 13.07
N GLN A 82 -2.00 -13.92 12.43
CA GLN A 82 -2.76 -15.13 12.13
C GLN A 82 -3.25 -15.88 13.39
N ALA A 83 -2.46 -15.93 14.46
CA ALA A 83 -2.86 -16.55 15.71
C ALA A 83 -4.00 -15.79 16.40
N ARG A 84 -3.92 -14.45 16.46
CA ARG A 84 -4.99 -13.58 16.98
C ARG A 84 -6.23 -13.58 16.09
N GLN A 85 -6.07 -13.74 14.80
CA GLN A 85 -7.15 -13.85 13.84
C GLN A 85 -7.95 -15.13 14.03
N LYS A 86 -7.31 -16.25 14.40
CA LYS A 86 -8.01 -17.51 14.74
C LYS A 86 -8.91 -17.36 15.96
N GLU A 87 -8.46 -16.65 17.00
CA GLU A 87 -9.30 -16.42 18.20
C GLU A 87 -10.50 -15.51 17.89
N MET A 88 -10.30 -14.43 17.15
CA MET A 88 -11.41 -13.56 16.72
C MET A 88 -12.34 -14.23 15.71
N SER A 89 -11.82 -15.11 14.84
CA SER A 89 -12.63 -15.86 13.88
C SER A 89 -13.58 -16.85 14.56
N ALA A 90 -13.25 -17.38 15.72
CA ALA A 90 -14.14 -18.26 16.47
C ALA A 90 -15.38 -17.54 17.03
N GLU A 91 -15.23 -16.30 17.51
CA GLU A 91 -16.35 -15.48 18.03
C GLU A 91 -17.19 -14.83 16.91
N VAL A 92 -16.57 -14.50 15.78
CA VAL A 92 -17.19 -13.77 14.67
C VAL A 92 -17.51 -14.69 13.49
N GLY A 93 -16.96 -15.91 13.49
CA GLY A 93 -16.91 -16.82 12.36
C GLY A 93 -18.26 -17.11 11.69
N ALA A 94 -19.31 -17.37 12.46
CA ALA A 94 -20.63 -17.64 11.88
C ALA A 94 -21.23 -16.43 11.15
N THR A 95 -20.92 -15.22 11.60
CA THR A 95 -21.44 -13.99 10.97
C THR A 95 -20.65 -13.56 9.75
N VAL A 96 -19.31 -13.72 9.76
CA VAL A 96 -18.44 -13.25 8.68
C VAL A 96 -17.97 -14.37 7.75
N GLY A 97 -18.25 -15.64 8.11
CA GLY A 97 -17.91 -16.79 7.27
C GLY A 97 -18.18 -16.61 5.78
N PRO A 98 -19.37 -16.13 5.39
CA PRO A 98 -19.69 -15.89 3.98
C PRO A 98 -18.77 -14.87 3.26
N LEU A 99 -18.04 -14.03 3.99
CA LEU A 99 -17.07 -13.08 3.39
C LEU A 99 -15.73 -13.75 3.07
N LEU A 100 -15.41 -14.89 3.70
CA LEU A 100 -14.13 -15.57 3.53
C LEU A 100 -13.99 -16.25 2.17
N ASP A 101 -15.10 -16.47 1.47
CA ASP A 101 -15.13 -17.10 0.14
C ASP A 101 -14.72 -16.14 -0.98
N TYR A 102 -14.56 -14.84 -0.69
CA TYR A 102 -14.19 -13.84 -1.69
C TYR A 102 -12.68 -13.65 -1.75
N ASP A 103 -12.09 -13.99 -2.89
CA ASP A 103 -10.65 -13.82 -3.13
C ASP A 103 -10.36 -12.43 -3.76
N TYR A 104 -9.66 -11.60 -3.00
CA TYR A 104 -9.22 -10.29 -3.47
C TYR A 104 -8.34 -10.38 -4.72
N ARG A 105 -7.53 -11.44 -4.87
CA ARG A 105 -6.62 -11.60 -6.03
C ARG A 105 -7.39 -11.69 -7.35
N THR A 106 -8.53 -12.34 -7.35
CA THR A 106 -9.40 -12.40 -8.52
C THR A 106 -9.88 -11.02 -8.94
N GLU A 107 -10.39 -10.24 -7.99
CA GLU A 107 -10.91 -8.89 -8.27
C GLU A 107 -9.79 -7.89 -8.64
N ALA A 108 -8.63 -8.00 -8.02
CA ALA A 108 -7.44 -7.24 -8.38
C ALA A 108 -6.96 -7.57 -9.81
N GLY A 109 -7.00 -8.84 -10.20
CA GLY A 109 -6.66 -9.28 -11.56
C GLY A 109 -7.59 -8.68 -12.62
N ILE A 110 -8.90 -8.66 -12.36
CA ILE A 110 -9.91 -8.03 -13.23
C ILE A 110 -9.61 -6.52 -13.36
N ALA A 111 -9.41 -5.82 -12.23
CA ALA A 111 -9.11 -4.40 -12.22
C ALA A 111 -7.82 -4.06 -13.00
N LEU A 112 -6.77 -4.85 -12.84
CA LEU A 112 -5.53 -4.67 -13.59
C LEU A 112 -5.71 -4.89 -15.10
N GLY A 113 -6.56 -5.84 -15.50
CA GLY A 113 -6.95 -6.05 -16.90
C GLY A 113 -7.67 -4.84 -17.48
N GLU A 114 -8.61 -4.27 -16.74
CA GLU A 114 -9.34 -3.05 -17.13
C GLU A 114 -8.38 -1.85 -17.28
N ILE A 115 -7.47 -1.67 -16.31
CA ILE A 115 -6.44 -0.62 -16.37
C ILE A 115 -5.51 -0.81 -17.58
N GLY A 116 -5.09 -2.05 -17.86
CA GLY A 116 -4.25 -2.37 -19.01
C GLY A 116 -4.92 -2.04 -20.35
N ALA A 117 -6.24 -2.26 -20.44
CA ALA A 117 -7.02 -1.97 -21.64
C ALA A 117 -7.28 -0.46 -21.85
N THR A 118 -7.51 0.29 -20.77
CA THR A 118 -7.86 1.73 -20.84
C THR A 118 -6.64 2.65 -20.78
N GLY A 119 -5.48 2.11 -20.40
CA GLY A 119 -4.26 2.87 -20.11
C GLY A 119 -4.27 3.46 -18.70
N LEU A 120 -3.11 3.39 -18.06
CA LEU A 120 -2.85 4.20 -16.86
C LEU A 120 -2.59 5.65 -17.27
N TYR A 121 -2.72 6.51 -16.28
CA TYR A 121 -2.32 7.92 -16.40
C TYR A 121 -0.97 8.07 -17.09
N PRO A 122 -0.89 8.86 -18.15
CA PRO A 122 0.42 9.20 -18.71
C PRO A 122 1.35 9.74 -17.59
N PRO A 123 2.63 9.30 -17.50
CA PRO A 123 3.36 8.58 -18.54
C PRO A 123 3.35 7.05 -18.43
N LEU A 124 2.64 6.46 -17.46
CA LEU A 124 2.75 5.02 -17.20
C LEU A 124 1.86 4.19 -18.12
N ARG A 125 2.48 3.26 -18.85
CA ARG A 125 1.80 2.18 -19.57
C ARG A 125 2.12 0.85 -18.92
N ILE A 126 1.11 0.00 -18.78
CA ILE A 126 1.32 -1.36 -18.29
C ILE A 126 1.72 -2.26 -19.44
N ALA A 127 2.97 -2.74 -19.44
CA ALA A 127 3.46 -3.75 -20.38
C ALA A 127 2.90 -5.14 -20.04
N SER A 128 2.90 -5.48 -18.77
CA SER A 128 2.28 -6.70 -18.24
C SER A 128 1.85 -6.50 -16.78
N ALA A 129 0.83 -7.25 -16.36
CA ALA A 129 0.37 -7.24 -14.98
C ALA A 129 0.05 -8.64 -14.50
N GLN A 130 0.39 -8.96 -13.25
CA GLN A 130 0.07 -10.24 -12.64
C GLN A 130 -0.15 -10.08 -11.13
N VAL A 131 -1.17 -10.76 -10.60
CA VAL A 131 -1.41 -10.91 -9.16
C VAL A 131 -0.79 -12.21 -8.68
N LEU A 132 -0.03 -12.14 -7.59
CA LEU A 132 0.73 -13.25 -7.04
C LEU A 132 0.32 -13.51 -5.58
N PRO A 133 0.23 -14.79 -5.16
CA PRO A 133 -0.07 -15.14 -3.76
C PRO A 133 1.14 -14.96 -2.83
N ALA A 134 2.34 -14.81 -3.36
CA ALA A 134 3.58 -14.61 -2.60
C ALA A 134 4.61 -13.86 -3.43
N MET A 135 5.62 -13.33 -2.76
CA MET A 135 6.79 -12.78 -3.45
C MET A 135 7.46 -13.86 -4.32
N PRO A 136 7.88 -13.52 -5.53
CA PRO A 136 8.69 -14.43 -6.33
C PRO A 136 9.95 -14.87 -5.58
N PRO A 137 10.46 -16.09 -5.82
CA PRO A 137 11.76 -16.50 -5.29
C PRO A 137 12.83 -15.46 -5.59
N LYS A 138 13.79 -15.28 -4.66
CA LYS A 138 14.83 -14.25 -4.75
C LYS A 138 15.52 -14.20 -6.12
N ALA A 139 15.94 -15.36 -6.65
CA ALA A 139 16.60 -15.43 -7.96
C ALA A 139 15.70 -14.91 -9.11
N GLN A 140 14.40 -15.21 -9.08
CA GLN A 140 13.44 -14.71 -10.04
C GLN A 140 13.23 -13.20 -9.92
N HIS A 141 13.14 -12.71 -8.69
CA HIS A 141 13.01 -11.28 -8.41
C HIS A 141 14.23 -10.51 -8.93
N GLU A 142 15.44 -10.98 -8.59
CA GLU A 142 16.71 -10.39 -9.07
C GLU A 142 16.84 -10.43 -10.61
N ALA A 143 16.44 -11.54 -11.24
CA ALA A 143 16.44 -11.65 -12.69
C ALA A 143 15.49 -10.62 -13.35
N ARG A 144 14.31 -10.37 -12.76
CA ARG A 144 13.39 -9.34 -13.24
C ARG A 144 13.97 -7.93 -13.08
N ILE A 145 14.60 -7.65 -11.93
CA ILE A 145 15.30 -6.37 -11.73
C ILE A 145 16.39 -6.19 -12.79
N ALA A 146 17.22 -7.19 -13.03
CA ALA A 146 18.26 -7.13 -14.05
C ALA A 146 17.69 -6.90 -15.46
N ALA A 147 16.54 -7.49 -15.78
CA ALA A 147 15.87 -7.34 -17.07
C ALA A 147 15.38 -5.90 -17.34
N THR A 148 15.18 -5.07 -16.31
CA THR A 148 14.80 -3.65 -16.49
C THR A 148 15.87 -2.80 -17.17
N ARG A 149 17.10 -3.32 -17.35
CA ARG A 149 18.16 -2.61 -18.06
C ARG A 149 17.81 -2.36 -19.53
N ASN A 150 17.08 -3.27 -20.15
CA ASN A 150 16.73 -3.20 -21.57
C ASN A 150 15.23 -3.43 -21.82
N GLY A 151 14.42 -3.35 -20.78
CA GLY A 151 12.98 -3.64 -20.82
C GLY A 151 12.17 -2.68 -19.98
N PRO A 152 10.87 -2.99 -19.78
CA PRO A 152 9.99 -2.19 -18.95
C PRO A 152 10.50 -2.12 -17.51
N ALA A 153 10.19 -1.01 -16.83
CA ALA A 153 10.43 -0.89 -15.41
C ALA A 153 9.63 -1.94 -14.63
N TYR A 154 10.13 -2.36 -13.48
CA TYR A 154 9.53 -3.42 -12.66
C TYR A 154 8.90 -2.83 -11.41
N LEU A 155 7.56 -2.85 -11.33
CA LEU A 155 6.77 -2.34 -10.20
C LEU A 155 6.22 -3.51 -9.39
N VAL A 156 6.61 -3.57 -8.12
CA VAL A 156 6.04 -4.52 -7.15
C VAL A 156 5.13 -3.76 -6.19
N LEU A 157 3.91 -4.23 -6.03
CA LEU A 157 2.93 -3.77 -5.07
C LEU A 157 2.73 -4.85 -4.01
N LEU A 158 3.09 -4.56 -2.76
CA LEU A 158 2.80 -5.42 -1.61
C LEU A 158 1.49 -4.93 -1.01
N LEU A 159 0.41 -5.70 -1.16
CA LEU A 159 -0.93 -5.29 -0.80
C LEU A 159 -1.49 -6.13 0.34
N GLN A 160 -2.08 -5.42 1.31
CA GLN A 160 -2.89 -5.98 2.40
C GLN A 160 -4.28 -5.35 2.35
N TYR A 161 -5.32 -6.12 2.67
CA TYR A 161 -6.69 -5.65 2.71
C TYR A 161 -7.41 -6.08 4.00
N ALA A 162 -8.32 -5.27 4.47
CA ALA A 162 -9.06 -5.52 5.71
C ALA A 162 -10.48 -4.96 5.65
N LEU A 163 -11.35 -5.58 6.43
CA LEU A 163 -12.58 -4.97 6.89
C LEU A 163 -12.34 -4.43 8.30
N GLU A 164 -12.59 -3.14 8.51
CA GLU A 164 -12.43 -2.53 9.83
C GLU A 164 -13.35 -3.20 10.87
N SER A 165 -12.94 -3.22 12.13
CA SER A 165 -13.54 -4.02 13.21
C SER A 165 -15.08 -3.89 13.34
N GLY A 166 -15.63 -2.74 13.02
CA GLY A 166 -17.08 -2.50 12.99
C GLY A 166 -17.75 -2.82 11.66
N LEU A 167 -17.03 -3.40 10.67
CA LEU A 167 -17.45 -3.53 9.28
C LEU A 167 -17.89 -2.18 8.65
N GLY A 168 -17.40 -1.06 9.20
CA GLY A 168 -17.76 0.28 8.73
C GLY A 168 -17.05 0.70 7.46
N ALA A 169 -15.88 0.12 7.20
CA ALA A 169 -15.05 0.45 6.04
C ALA A 169 -14.25 -0.76 5.54
N PHE A 170 -13.98 -0.75 4.23
CA PHE A 170 -12.99 -1.59 3.58
C PHE A 170 -11.71 -0.77 3.37
N THR A 171 -10.56 -1.33 3.75
CA THR A 171 -9.27 -0.65 3.68
C THR A 171 -8.26 -1.52 2.93
N THR A 172 -7.45 -0.91 2.06
CA THR A 172 -6.22 -1.53 1.56
C THR A 172 -5.02 -0.68 1.94
N ARG A 173 -3.91 -1.36 2.23
CA ARG A 173 -2.59 -0.77 2.47
C ARG A 173 -1.63 -1.37 1.48
N THR A 174 -0.94 -0.53 0.74
CA THR A 174 -0.07 -0.98 -0.33
C THR A 174 1.28 -0.29 -0.25
N THR A 175 2.34 -1.07 -0.36
CA THR A 175 3.71 -0.58 -0.56
C THR A 175 4.08 -0.79 -2.01
N ALA A 176 4.52 0.28 -2.67
CA ALA A 176 5.04 0.24 -4.04
C ALA A 176 6.55 0.35 -4.06
N LEU A 177 7.20 -0.49 -4.87
CA LEU A 177 8.63 -0.50 -5.12
C LEU A 177 8.84 -0.58 -6.63
N LEU A 178 9.56 0.39 -7.21
CA LEU A 178 9.83 0.45 -8.65
C LEU A 178 11.32 0.37 -8.91
N TRP A 179 11.73 -0.56 -9.78
CA TRP A 179 13.10 -0.69 -10.27
C TRP A 179 13.19 -0.35 -11.74
N GLN A 180 14.32 0.22 -12.13
CA GLN A 180 14.64 0.65 -13.48
C GLN A 180 16.14 0.52 -13.76
N ASP A 181 16.51 0.42 -15.03
CA ASP A 181 17.91 0.41 -15.50
C ASP A 181 18.81 -0.69 -14.89
N GLY A 182 18.22 -1.78 -14.38
CA GLY A 182 18.92 -2.89 -13.73
C GLY A 182 19.54 -2.54 -12.36
N GLY A 183 19.14 -1.42 -11.76
CA GLY A 183 19.62 -1.00 -10.45
C GLY A 183 19.15 -1.94 -9.33
N SER A 184 20.03 -2.24 -8.37
CA SER A 184 19.70 -3.09 -7.19
C SER A 184 18.73 -2.42 -6.22
N GLU A 185 18.72 -1.09 -6.17
CA GLU A 185 17.84 -0.30 -5.31
C GLU A 185 16.63 0.22 -6.10
N PRO A 186 15.43 0.23 -5.49
CA PRO A 186 14.27 0.83 -6.14
C PRO A 186 14.46 2.33 -6.33
N VAL A 187 14.17 2.83 -7.53
CA VAL A 187 14.20 4.26 -7.86
C VAL A 187 13.00 5.02 -7.26
N TYR A 188 11.95 4.29 -6.93
CA TYR A 188 10.76 4.82 -6.29
C TYR A 188 10.27 3.89 -5.18
N ARG A 189 9.80 4.48 -4.09
CA ARG A 189 9.18 3.78 -2.96
C ARG A 189 8.09 4.64 -2.35
N ALA A 190 6.88 4.11 -2.19
CA ALA A 190 5.79 4.82 -1.54
C ALA A 190 4.82 3.86 -0.86
N GLY A 191 4.10 4.38 0.15
CA GLY A 191 2.95 3.73 0.75
C GLY A 191 1.66 4.38 0.28
N ALA A 192 0.63 3.59 0.04
CA ALA A 192 -0.71 4.07 -0.26
C ALA A 192 -1.75 3.40 0.62
N ILE A 193 -2.75 4.17 1.03
CA ILE A 193 -3.89 3.73 1.81
C ILE A 193 -5.16 4.12 1.06
N TYR A 194 -5.94 3.11 0.71
CA TYR A 194 -7.28 3.28 0.22
C TYR A 194 -8.27 2.95 1.33
N GLN A 195 -9.33 3.73 1.47
CA GLN A 195 -10.45 3.37 2.31
C GLN A 195 -11.78 3.76 1.66
N SER A 196 -12.75 2.87 1.76
CA SER A 196 -14.13 3.11 1.32
C SER A 196 -15.11 2.72 2.43
N PRO A 197 -16.07 3.60 2.78
CA PRO A 197 -17.16 3.23 3.67
C PRO A 197 -17.98 2.10 3.05
N ILE A 198 -18.36 1.12 3.88
CA ILE A 198 -19.26 0.02 3.46
C ILE A 198 -20.71 0.33 3.85
N GLY A 199 -20.89 1.32 4.70
CA GLY A 199 -22.20 1.77 5.23
C GLY A 199 -22.46 1.25 6.64
N GLY A 200 -23.45 1.86 7.31
CA GLY A 200 -23.82 1.57 8.68
C GLY A 200 -24.75 0.36 8.83
N GLY A 201 -24.94 -0.07 10.08
CA GLY A 201 -25.84 -1.14 10.47
C GLY A 201 -25.19 -2.11 11.47
N THR A 202 -25.95 -3.10 11.89
CA THR A 202 -25.39 -4.22 12.69
C THR A 202 -24.51 -5.09 11.81
N ARG A 203 -23.52 -5.78 12.39
CA ARG A 203 -22.64 -6.71 11.65
C ARG A 203 -23.39 -7.67 10.72
N PRO A 204 -24.45 -8.40 11.19
CA PRO A 204 -25.20 -9.30 10.31
C PRO A 204 -25.86 -8.59 9.12
N THR A 205 -26.34 -7.35 9.32
CA THR A 205 -26.95 -6.55 8.25
C THR A 205 -25.92 -6.13 7.21
N VAL A 206 -24.73 -5.70 7.65
CA VAL A 206 -23.63 -5.33 6.75
C VAL A 206 -23.16 -6.54 5.94
N VAL A 207 -22.90 -7.69 6.61
CA VAL A 207 -22.49 -8.93 5.93
C VAL A 207 -23.51 -9.35 4.89
N ARG A 208 -24.80 -9.42 5.25
CA ARG A 208 -25.88 -9.78 4.32
C ARG A 208 -25.89 -8.90 3.07
N ARG A 209 -25.68 -7.60 3.25
CA ARG A 209 -25.60 -6.64 2.13
C ARG A 209 -24.37 -6.88 1.27
N LEU A 210 -23.22 -7.17 1.87
CA LEU A 210 -21.97 -7.40 1.14
C LEU A 210 -22.00 -8.68 0.31
N VAL A 211 -22.65 -9.75 0.81
CA VAL A 211 -22.74 -11.03 0.09
C VAL A 211 -23.97 -11.13 -0.82
N ALA A 212 -24.89 -10.16 -0.74
CA ALA A 212 -26.06 -10.15 -1.62
C ALA A 212 -25.64 -10.07 -3.11
N ASN A 213 -26.44 -10.69 -3.98
CA ASN A 213 -26.19 -10.71 -5.43
C ASN A 213 -24.77 -11.21 -5.76
N ASP A 214 -24.40 -12.36 -5.22
CA ASP A 214 -23.05 -12.95 -5.38
C ASP A 214 -21.90 -12.00 -4.97
N GLY A 215 -22.11 -11.24 -3.90
CA GLY A 215 -21.10 -10.32 -3.38
C GLY A 215 -20.79 -9.12 -4.27
N GLN A 216 -21.69 -8.73 -5.15
CA GLN A 216 -21.47 -7.63 -6.10
C GLN A 216 -20.92 -6.36 -5.43
N ALA A 217 -21.47 -5.98 -4.26
CA ALA A 217 -21.02 -4.80 -3.54
C ALA A 217 -19.57 -4.96 -3.00
N LEU A 218 -19.23 -6.15 -2.50
CA LEU A 218 -17.91 -6.46 -2.00
C LEU A 218 -16.88 -6.51 -3.15
N ARG A 219 -17.20 -7.21 -4.22
CA ARG A 219 -16.36 -7.28 -5.43
C ARG A 219 -16.10 -5.90 -6.02
N ALA A 220 -17.13 -5.04 -6.09
CA ALA A 220 -16.99 -3.69 -6.59
C ALA A 220 -16.03 -2.84 -5.76
N VAL A 221 -16.08 -2.91 -4.42
CA VAL A 221 -15.15 -2.16 -3.56
C VAL A 221 -13.72 -2.70 -3.63
N MET A 222 -13.54 -4.01 -3.80
CA MET A 222 -12.23 -4.63 -4.03
C MET A 222 -11.59 -4.14 -5.34
N ARG A 223 -12.35 -4.14 -6.45
CA ARG A 223 -11.88 -3.61 -7.75
C ARG A 223 -11.56 -2.12 -7.67
N ASP A 224 -12.47 -1.30 -7.11
CA ASP A 224 -12.23 0.13 -6.92
C ASP A 224 -10.96 0.37 -6.10
N SER A 225 -10.70 -0.44 -5.07
CA SER A 225 -9.48 -0.28 -4.26
C SER A 225 -8.21 -0.49 -5.08
N MET A 226 -8.16 -1.48 -5.96
CA MET A 226 -7.01 -1.73 -6.83
C MET A 226 -6.85 -0.60 -7.86
N MET A 227 -7.94 -0.18 -8.49
CA MET A 227 -7.94 0.92 -9.45
C MET A 227 -7.43 2.23 -8.81
N GLN A 228 -7.94 2.58 -7.64
CA GLN A 228 -7.54 3.81 -6.93
C GLN A 228 -6.11 3.74 -6.40
N THR A 229 -5.65 2.57 -5.97
CA THR A 229 -4.27 2.35 -5.55
C THR A 229 -3.30 2.57 -6.73
N MET A 230 -3.59 1.97 -7.88
CA MET A 230 -2.80 2.18 -9.09
C MET A 230 -2.82 3.65 -9.54
N ARG A 231 -3.97 4.29 -9.45
CA ARG A 231 -4.13 5.72 -9.75
C ARG A 231 -3.24 6.60 -8.85
N LEU A 232 -3.25 6.36 -7.54
CA LEU A 232 -2.41 7.10 -6.59
C LEU A 232 -0.92 6.99 -6.95
N PHE A 233 -0.43 5.77 -7.18
CA PHE A 233 0.97 5.57 -7.56
C PHE A 233 1.31 6.19 -8.92
N ALA A 234 0.41 6.08 -9.89
CA ALA A 234 0.62 6.70 -11.20
C ALA A 234 0.71 8.24 -11.10
N LEU A 235 -0.17 8.88 -10.32
CA LEU A 235 -0.14 10.31 -10.06
C LEU A 235 1.15 10.73 -9.32
N ASP A 236 1.56 9.96 -8.31
CA ASP A 236 2.77 10.26 -7.55
C ASP A 236 4.04 10.09 -8.39
N ILE A 237 4.14 9.01 -9.15
CA ILE A 237 5.24 8.75 -10.10
C ILE A 237 5.26 9.82 -11.20
N ALA A 238 4.11 10.23 -11.72
CA ALA A 238 4.00 11.32 -12.70
C ALA A 238 4.42 12.68 -12.12
N GLY A 239 4.53 12.80 -10.79
CA GLY A 239 4.82 14.04 -10.11
C GLY A 239 3.65 15.00 -10.16
N ALA A 240 2.44 14.50 -9.94
CA ALA A 240 1.24 15.30 -9.87
C ALA A 240 1.42 16.49 -8.93
N ARG A 241 0.90 17.63 -9.32
CA ARG A 241 1.03 18.88 -8.57
C ARG A 241 0.40 18.75 -7.18
N ALA A 242 1.04 19.39 -6.22
CA ALA A 242 0.48 19.57 -4.91
C ALA A 242 -0.68 20.57 -5.00
N GLY A 243 -1.87 20.13 -4.61
CA GLY A 243 -3.05 20.98 -4.49
C GLY A 243 -3.20 21.57 -3.09
N PRO A 244 -4.30 22.23 -2.79
CA PRO A 244 -4.58 22.72 -1.45
C PRO A 244 -4.66 21.57 -0.43
N VAL A 245 -4.49 21.90 0.86
CA VAL A 245 -4.68 20.95 1.95
C VAL A 245 -6.09 20.37 1.87
N LYS A 246 -6.19 19.06 1.92
CA LYS A 246 -7.46 18.31 1.93
C LYS A 246 -7.57 17.48 3.18
N THR A 247 -8.79 17.32 3.65
CA THR A 247 -9.13 16.47 4.79
C THR A 247 -10.20 15.46 4.39
N GLY A 248 -10.22 14.31 5.06
CA GLY A 248 -11.23 13.29 4.86
C GLY A 248 -11.50 12.53 6.15
N ARG A 249 -12.62 11.81 6.20
CA ARG A 249 -12.94 10.93 7.32
C ARG A 249 -12.37 9.55 7.08
N PHE A 250 -11.64 9.08 8.05
CA PHE A 250 -10.97 7.79 8.03
C PHE A 250 -11.44 6.93 9.20
N ASN A 251 -11.80 5.68 8.95
CA ASN A 251 -12.21 4.75 9.99
C ASN A 251 -10.99 4.04 10.56
N VAL A 252 -10.79 4.16 11.85
CA VAL A 252 -9.77 3.46 12.62
C VAL A 252 -10.46 2.63 13.68
N ASN A 253 -10.45 1.31 13.55
CA ASN A 253 -11.07 0.39 14.52
C ASN A 253 -12.53 0.72 14.86
N GLY A 254 -13.32 1.05 13.87
CA GLY A 254 -14.73 1.41 14.07
C GLY A 254 -14.96 2.89 14.45
N THR A 255 -13.92 3.66 14.74
CA THR A 255 -14.02 5.10 15.04
C THR A 255 -13.64 5.93 13.82
N TRP A 256 -14.49 6.91 13.48
CA TRP A 256 -14.23 7.84 12.40
C TRP A 256 -13.42 9.05 12.92
N VAL A 257 -12.24 9.23 12.39
CA VAL A 257 -11.36 10.37 12.67
C VAL A 257 -11.19 11.23 11.42
N VAL A 258 -10.85 12.51 11.60
CA VAL A 258 -10.49 13.38 10.48
C VAL A 258 -8.98 13.32 10.31
N ILE A 259 -8.56 12.98 9.09
CA ILE A 259 -7.16 13.02 8.69
C ILE A 259 -7.01 13.93 7.49
N GLY A 260 -5.82 14.44 7.24
CA GLY A 260 -5.59 15.33 6.11
C GLY A 260 -4.13 15.48 5.75
N GLY A 261 -3.90 16.19 4.67
CA GLY A 261 -2.55 16.44 4.17
C GLY A 261 -2.56 17.26 2.89
N GLN A 262 -1.42 17.32 2.24
CA GLN A 262 -1.23 18.01 0.96
C GLN A 262 -2.06 17.33 -0.11
N GLY A 263 -3.03 18.03 -0.68
CA GLY A 263 -3.88 17.52 -1.74
C GLY A 263 -3.06 17.11 -2.97
N ILE A 264 -3.52 16.06 -3.66
CA ILE A 264 -2.98 15.65 -4.95
C ILE A 264 -3.99 16.13 -6.01
N GLU A 265 -3.51 16.91 -6.98
CA GLU A 265 -4.34 17.31 -8.10
C GLU A 265 -4.52 16.15 -9.06
N ASP A 266 -5.77 15.93 -9.42
CA ASP A 266 -6.18 14.88 -10.31
C ASP A 266 -7.12 15.48 -11.36
N THR A 267 -6.71 15.40 -12.61
CA THR A 267 -7.42 15.99 -13.75
C THR A 267 -8.44 15.03 -14.36
N GLN A 268 -8.47 13.77 -13.94
CA GLN A 268 -9.44 12.81 -14.47
C GLN A 268 -10.71 12.78 -13.63
N ALA A 269 -11.86 12.79 -14.32
CA ALA A 269 -13.14 12.55 -13.69
C ALA A 269 -13.21 11.14 -13.10
N GLY A 270 -13.48 11.04 -11.82
CA GLY A 270 -13.68 9.79 -11.09
C GLY A 270 -14.70 9.99 -9.97
N PRO A 271 -15.08 8.94 -9.27
CA PRO A 271 -15.97 9.07 -8.11
C PRO A 271 -15.39 10.08 -7.11
N PRO A 272 -16.22 10.82 -6.37
CA PRO A 272 -15.76 11.86 -5.46
C PRO A 272 -14.87 11.25 -4.36
N ARG A 273 -13.56 11.41 -4.52
CA ARG A 273 -12.55 10.95 -3.58
C ARG A 273 -11.64 12.10 -3.17
N VAL A 274 -11.20 12.05 -1.93
CA VAL A 274 -10.18 12.96 -1.42
C VAL A 274 -8.83 12.27 -1.59
N LEU A 275 -7.97 12.84 -2.44
CA LEU A 275 -6.60 12.37 -2.66
C LEU A 275 -5.64 13.34 -1.99
N PHE A 276 -4.78 12.84 -1.12
CA PHE A 276 -3.77 13.67 -0.45
C PHE A 276 -2.57 12.84 0.00
N ARG A 277 -1.50 13.54 0.36
CA ARG A 277 -0.28 13.01 0.95
C ARG A 277 -0.16 13.58 2.36
N ASP A 278 0.03 12.72 3.35
CA ASP A 278 0.24 13.14 4.73
C ASP A 278 1.68 13.65 4.98
N GLU A 279 2.00 13.96 6.25
CA GLU A 279 3.32 14.44 6.67
C GLU A 279 4.42 13.40 6.43
N ASP A 280 4.11 12.11 6.60
CA ASP A 280 5.02 10.98 6.36
C ASP A 280 5.11 10.60 4.87
N LYS A 281 4.48 11.39 3.99
CA LYS A 281 4.40 11.17 2.54
C LYS A 281 3.61 9.94 2.12
N ALA A 282 2.83 9.32 3.00
CA ALA A 282 1.90 8.29 2.62
C ALA A 282 0.75 8.88 1.78
N LEU A 283 0.35 8.14 0.75
CA LEU A 283 -0.69 8.54 -0.19
C LEU A 283 -2.05 8.03 0.29
N TYR A 284 -3.06 8.85 0.23
CA TYR A 284 -4.41 8.50 0.65
C TYR A 284 -5.42 8.68 -0.48
N SER A 285 -6.28 7.68 -0.66
CA SER A 285 -7.50 7.77 -1.44
C SER A 285 -8.69 7.39 -0.57
N ILE A 286 -9.42 8.38 -0.12
CA ILE A 286 -10.55 8.22 0.80
C ILE A 286 -11.81 8.67 0.07
N ARG A 287 -12.85 7.84 0.08
CA ARG A 287 -14.15 8.23 -0.44
C ARG A 287 -14.72 9.34 0.44
N SER A 288 -15.02 10.49 -0.14
CA SER A 288 -15.72 11.55 0.58
C SER A 288 -17.08 11.03 1.00
N THR A 289 -17.30 10.90 2.30
CA THR A 289 -18.64 10.85 2.85
C THR A 289 -19.11 12.29 2.96
N VAL A 290 -19.56 12.86 1.85
CA VAL A 290 -20.39 14.06 1.95
C VAL A 290 -21.69 13.59 2.58
N PRO A 291 -22.15 14.17 3.69
CA PRO A 291 -23.43 13.87 4.28
C PRO A 291 -24.57 14.17 3.32
#